data_3320fd5e9a0fb8d1f08f82cd61eb13db
#
_entry.id   3320fd5e9a0fb8d1f08f82cd61eb13db
#
_cell.length_a   1.000
_cell.length_b   1.000
_cell.length_c   1.000
_cell.angle_alpha   90.00
_cell.angle_beta   90.00
_cell.angle_gamma   90.00
#
_symmetry.space_group_name_H-M   'P 1'
#
loop_
_entity.id
_entity.type
_entity.pdbx_description
1 polymer ?
#
loop_
_entity_poly.entity_id
_entity_poly.type
_entity_poly.pdbx_seq_one_letter_code
_entity_poly.pdbx_strand_id
1 'polypeptide(L)'
;MQTRRSMGVALGATAIALSGTAAAQTPANEATFDRIRRTGVLRIAALPGERPFFYKDLTTGEWSGVAIDMAKSIATPFNAKLEYVESTYGNSVLDLQANKVDLAFALNPTPQRAMAIGFTRAYFMHPFGYVARRGFAAKTWEDLNKPDIRVVSLIGSLSDVLLARYAPKAQIMGAKDGDAAILLMQAGRADCIIYALIQALGVSAKAPMLEQVTLLQGPPVALPSAMGVQTEPDRRWRDFLDSWTDYNNGTRQVAAWMRQSLLAMGVKAESIPSNADL
;
A
#
# COMPACT_ATOMS: atom_id res chain seq x y z
N MET A 1 -88.08 -40.29 5.02
CA MET A 1 -86.87 -40.71 4.32
C MET A 1 -86.24 -39.43 3.76
N GLN A 2 -85.22 -38.95 4.41
CA GLN A 2 -84.55 -37.63 4.11
C GLN A 2 -83.21 -37.89 3.42
N THR A 3 -83.07 -37.36 2.22
CA THR A 3 -81.81 -37.33 1.49
C THR A 3 -81.03 -36.00 1.79
N ARG A 4 -79.89 -36.12 2.41
CA ARG A 4 -78.96 -34.98 2.63
C ARG A 4 -78.09 -34.79 1.40
N ARG A 5 -78.17 -33.57 0.82
CA ARG A 5 -77.24 -33.09 -0.18
C ARG A 5 -76.00 -32.52 0.55
N SER A 6 -74.80 -33.03 0.26
CA SER A 6 -73.53 -32.46 0.66
C SER A 6 -73.08 -31.51 -0.42
N MET A 7 -72.81 -30.25 0.01
CA MET A 7 -72.21 -29.17 -0.79
C MET A 7 -70.72 -29.25 -0.64
N GLY A 8 -69.99 -29.55 -1.71
CA GLY A 8 -68.52 -29.50 -1.73
C GLY A 8 -68.06 -28.08 -1.98
N VAL A 9 -67.22 -27.59 -1.06
CA VAL A 9 -66.49 -26.30 -1.21
C VAL A 9 -65.15 -26.63 -1.83
N ALA A 10 -64.86 -26.09 -3.03
CA ALA A 10 -63.56 -26.18 -3.67
C ALA A 10 -62.69 -25.01 -3.13
N LEU A 11 -61.63 -25.32 -2.37
CA LEU A 11 -60.57 -24.35 -2.03
C LEU A 11 -59.57 -24.30 -3.19
N GLY A 12 -59.55 -23.17 -3.88
CA GLY A 12 -58.48 -22.84 -4.83
C GLY A 12 -57.19 -22.44 -4.07
N ALA A 13 -56.16 -23.26 -4.20
CA ALA A 13 -54.83 -22.93 -3.70
C ALA A 13 -54.10 -22.08 -4.73
N THR A 14 -53.96 -20.79 -4.46
CA THR A 14 -53.08 -19.87 -5.24
C THR A 14 -51.64 -20.09 -4.83
N ALA A 15 -50.85 -20.73 -5.68
CA ALA A 15 -49.42 -20.88 -5.48
C ALA A 15 -48.73 -19.55 -5.82
N ILE A 16 -48.23 -18.83 -4.80
CA ILE A 16 -47.34 -17.67 -4.97
C ILE A 16 -45.94 -18.21 -5.24
N ALA A 17 -45.50 -18.10 -6.50
CA ALA A 17 -44.12 -18.38 -6.86
C ALA A 17 -43.19 -17.23 -6.29
N LEU A 18 -42.54 -17.49 -5.19
CA LEU A 18 -41.45 -16.65 -4.72
C LEU A 18 -40.25 -16.86 -5.66
N SER A 19 -40.06 -15.91 -6.60
CA SER A 19 -38.84 -15.79 -7.38
C SER A 19 -37.74 -15.30 -6.46
N GLY A 20 -37.06 -16.21 -5.75
CA GLY A 20 -35.85 -15.92 -5.01
C GLY A 20 -34.75 -15.56 -5.99
N THR A 21 -34.34 -14.31 -6.01
CA THR A 21 -33.05 -13.90 -6.58
C THR A 21 -31.96 -14.66 -5.84
N ALA A 22 -31.43 -15.71 -6.45
CA ALA A 22 -30.25 -16.40 -5.97
C ALA A 22 -29.08 -15.38 -5.98
N ALA A 23 -28.80 -14.79 -4.84
CA ALA A 23 -27.51 -14.11 -4.62
C ALA A 23 -26.44 -15.18 -4.90
N ALA A 24 -25.64 -14.98 -5.93
CA ALA A 24 -24.54 -15.87 -6.26
C ALA A 24 -23.63 -15.95 -5.04
N GLN A 25 -23.70 -17.05 -4.31
CA GLN A 25 -22.78 -17.32 -3.20
C GLN A 25 -21.39 -17.39 -3.80
N THR A 26 -20.51 -16.46 -3.40
CA THR A 26 -19.09 -16.52 -3.73
C THR A 26 -18.57 -17.86 -3.19
N PRO A 27 -17.96 -18.71 -4.02
CA PRO A 27 -17.39 -19.97 -3.54
C PRO A 27 -16.41 -19.67 -2.42
N ALA A 28 -16.55 -20.33 -1.28
CA ALA A 28 -15.74 -20.10 -0.08
C ALA A 28 -14.22 -20.31 -0.28
N ASN A 29 -13.78 -20.72 -1.48
CA ASN A 29 -12.40 -21.02 -1.86
C ASN A 29 -12.03 -20.56 -3.28
N GLU A 30 -12.68 -19.49 -3.81
CA GLU A 30 -12.31 -19.00 -5.14
C GLU A 30 -10.94 -18.28 -5.10
N ALA A 31 -10.03 -18.71 -5.96
CA ALA A 31 -8.70 -18.08 -6.08
C ALA A 31 -8.81 -16.63 -6.56
N THR A 32 -7.94 -15.77 -6.05
CA THR A 32 -7.90 -14.33 -6.37
C THR A 32 -7.88 -14.08 -7.88
N PHE A 33 -7.10 -14.85 -8.64
CA PHE A 33 -7.01 -14.74 -10.09
C PHE A 33 -8.35 -14.94 -10.79
N ASP A 34 -9.09 -15.99 -10.43
CA ASP A 34 -10.41 -16.30 -11.02
C ASP A 34 -11.47 -15.30 -10.57
N ARG A 35 -11.42 -14.87 -9.31
CA ARG A 35 -12.33 -13.87 -8.77
C ARG A 35 -12.21 -12.54 -9.54
N ILE A 36 -10.99 -12.05 -9.77
CA ILE A 36 -10.75 -10.80 -10.53
C ILE A 36 -11.31 -10.96 -11.96
N ARG A 37 -11.03 -12.08 -12.63
CA ARG A 37 -11.53 -12.33 -13.98
C ARG A 37 -13.06 -12.39 -14.05
N ARG A 38 -13.69 -12.99 -13.07
CA ARG A 38 -15.16 -13.13 -13.01
C ARG A 38 -15.84 -11.83 -12.65
N THR A 39 -15.30 -11.09 -11.65
CA THR A 39 -15.96 -9.88 -11.13
C THR A 39 -15.61 -8.62 -11.91
N GLY A 40 -14.47 -8.60 -12.63
CA GLY A 40 -13.91 -7.39 -13.22
C GLY A 40 -13.54 -6.34 -12.17
N VAL A 41 -13.14 -6.77 -10.96
CA VAL A 41 -12.75 -5.87 -9.85
C VAL A 41 -11.41 -6.29 -9.26
N LEU A 42 -10.47 -5.35 -9.20
CA LEU A 42 -9.19 -5.46 -8.50
C LEU A 42 -9.21 -4.54 -7.27
N ARG A 43 -9.19 -5.12 -6.07
CA ARG A 43 -9.20 -4.39 -4.80
C ARG A 43 -7.77 -4.12 -4.35
N ILE A 44 -7.43 -2.87 -4.11
CA ILE A 44 -6.09 -2.49 -3.66
C ILE A 44 -6.11 -1.79 -2.30
N ALA A 45 -5.14 -2.09 -1.45
CA ALA A 45 -4.88 -1.30 -0.25
C ALA A 45 -4.31 0.05 -0.68
N ALA A 46 -5.04 1.13 -0.42
CA ALA A 46 -4.65 2.50 -0.75
C ALA A 46 -4.29 3.25 0.54
N LEU A 47 -3.09 3.81 0.59
CA LEU A 47 -2.52 4.41 1.79
C LEU A 47 -2.54 5.95 1.65
N PRO A 48 -3.50 6.65 2.25
CA PRO A 48 -3.57 8.11 2.17
C PRO A 48 -2.28 8.76 2.70
N GLY A 49 -1.78 9.79 2.00
CA GLY A 49 -0.59 10.52 2.43
C GLY A 49 0.75 9.86 2.13
N GLU A 50 0.79 8.64 1.56
CA GLU A 50 2.01 7.89 1.28
C GLU A 50 2.60 8.24 -0.11
N ARG A 51 2.96 9.50 -0.27
CA ARG A 51 3.58 10.02 -1.50
C ARG A 51 5.00 9.46 -1.70
N PRO A 52 5.41 9.20 -2.95
CA PRO A 52 4.72 9.37 -4.23
C PRO A 52 3.85 8.17 -4.63
N PHE A 53 3.72 7.15 -3.80
CA PHE A 53 2.97 5.94 -4.11
C PHE A 53 1.47 6.19 -4.18
N PHE A 54 0.93 6.91 -3.20
CA PHE A 54 -0.50 7.20 -3.09
C PHE A 54 -0.75 8.66 -2.75
N TYR A 55 -1.64 9.26 -3.51
CA TYR A 55 -2.21 10.57 -3.21
C TYR A 55 -3.72 10.53 -3.45
N LYS A 56 -4.49 10.95 -2.47
CA LYS A 56 -5.93 11.15 -2.62
C LYS A 56 -6.23 12.65 -2.67
N ASP A 57 -6.82 13.12 -3.75
CA ASP A 57 -7.34 14.48 -3.81
C ASP A 57 -8.56 14.59 -2.89
N LEU A 58 -8.48 15.46 -1.89
CA LEU A 58 -9.54 15.60 -0.89
C LEU A 58 -10.79 16.30 -1.44
N THR A 59 -10.68 17.00 -2.57
CA THR A 59 -11.80 17.68 -3.20
C THR A 59 -12.57 16.77 -4.14
N THR A 60 -11.86 16.03 -4.99
CA THR A 60 -12.46 15.15 -5.99
C THR A 60 -12.61 13.70 -5.50
N GLY A 61 -11.85 13.32 -4.48
CA GLY A 61 -11.75 11.93 -4.01
C GLY A 61 -10.89 11.03 -4.91
N GLU A 62 -10.30 11.57 -5.97
CA GLU A 62 -9.51 10.79 -6.92
C GLU A 62 -8.17 10.36 -6.36
N TRP A 63 -7.78 9.13 -6.70
CA TRP A 63 -6.48 8.56 -6.36
C TRP A 63 -5.49 8.69 -7.51
N SER A 64 -4.25 9.03 -7.17
CA SER A 64 -3.12 9.11 -8.08
C SER A 64 -1.81 8.67 -7.42
N GLY A 65 -0.74 8.57 -8.20
CA GLY A 65 0.58 8.15 -7.73
C GLY A 65 1.03 6.84 -8.35
N VAL A 66 2.28 6.49 -8.09
CA VAL A 66 2.95 5.33 -8.71
C VAL A 66 2.18 4.03 -8.52
N ALA A 67 1.70 3.77 -7.31
CA ALA A 67 0.94 2.55 -7.01
C ALA A 67 -0.38 2.49 -7.78
N ILE A 68 -0.99 3.65 -8.04
CA ILE A 68 -2.22 3.75 -8.82
C ILE A 68 -1.94 3.47 -10.30
N ASP A 69 -0.84 4.01 -10.86
CA ASP A 69 -0.46 3.75 -12.26
C ASP A 69 -0.09 2.27 -12.46
N MET A 70 0.65 1.68 -11.51
CA MET A 70 0.93 0.24 -11.48
C MET A 70 -0.37 -0.57 -11.43
N ALA A 71 -1.30 -0.23 -10.53
CA ALA A 71 -2.57 -0.93 -10.38
C ALA A 71 -3.43 -0.85 -11.66
N LYS A 72 -3.49 0.30 -12.31
CA LYS A 72 -4.18 0.47 -13.60
C LYS A 72 -3.58 -0.44 -14.67
N SER A 73 -2.25 -0.49 -14.76
CA SER A 73 -1.54 -1.37 -15.69
C SER A 73 -1.80 -2.86 -15.40
N ILE A 74 -1.81 -3.25 -14.12
CA ILE A 74 -2.12 -4.63 -13.68
C ILE A 74 -3.58 -4.99 -13.99
N ALA A 75 -4.53 -4.06 -13.82
CA ALA A 75 -5.95 -4.29 -14.05
C ALA A 75 -6.32 -4.43 -15.55
N THR A 76 -5.53 -3.81 -16.45
CA THR A 76 -5.81 -3.73 -17.88
C THR A 76 -6.04 -5.11 -18.55
N PRO A 77 -5.18 -6.14 -18.38
CA PRO A 77 -5.39 -7.45 -18.99
C PRO A 77 -6.64 -8.19 -18.50
N PHE A 78 -7.17 -7.81 -17.35
CA PHE A 78 -8.40 -8.36 -16.75
C PHE A 78 -9.65 -7.57 -17.12
N ASN A 79 -9.49 -6.43 -17.81
CA ASN A 79 -10.55 -5.44 -17.98
C ASN A 79 -11.25 -5.09 -16.65
N ALA A 80 -10.45 -5.03 -15.57
CA ALA A 80 -10.94 -4.84 -14.22
C ALA A 80 -10.95 -3.36 -13.81
N LYS A 81 -11.95 -2.98 -13.02
CA LYS A 81 -12.01 -1.69 -12.34
C LYS A 81 -11.24 -1.77 -11.02
N LEU A 82 -10.61 -0.66 -10.64
CA LEU A 82 -9.96 -0.56 -9.35
C LEU A 82 -10.97 -0.21 -8.26
N GLU A 83 -10.88 -0.93 -7.15
CA GLU A 83 -11.54 -0.60 -5.90
C GLU A 83 -10.46 -0.25 -4.85
N TYR A 84 -10.60 0.91 -4.22
CA TYR A 84 -9.64 1.44 -3.27
C TYR A 84 -10.13 1.21 -1.85
N VAL A 85 -9.40 0.40 -1.08
CA VAL A 85 -9.65 0.19 0.35
C VAL A 85 -8.63 1.00 1.14
N GLU A 86 -9.07 2.05 1.83
CA GLU A 86 -8.16 2.86 2.65
C GLU A 86 -7.54 2.02 3.75
N SER A 87 -6.23 2.09 3.85
CA SER A 87 -5.43 1.25 4.73
C SER A 87 -4.19 1.99 5.27
N THR A 88 -3.37 1.28 6.04
CA THR A 88 -2.04 1.70 6.50
C THR A 88 -1.04 0.58 6.23
N TYR A 89 0.26 0.80 6.43
CA TYR A 89 1.26 -0.26 6.27
C TYR A 89 0.99 -1.48 7.15
N GLY A 90 0.57 -1.28 8.39
CA GLY A 90 0.22 -2.39 9.29
C GLY A 90 -1.08 -3.06 8.89
N ASN A 91 -2.11 -2.28 8.60
CA ASN A 91 -3.43 -2.80 8.25
C ASN A 91 -3.46 -3.49 6.89
N SER A 92 -2.66 -3.06 5.90
CA SER A 92 -2.65 -3.69 4.58
C SER A 92 -2.27 -5.18 4.63
N VAL A 93 -1.42 -5.58 5.58
CA VAL A 93 -1.11 -7.01 5.82
C VAL A 93 -2.34 -7.75 6.34
N LEU A 94 -3.06 -7.16 7.31
CA LEU A 94 -4.30 -7.73 7.87
C LEU A 94 -5.43 -7.76 6.83
N ASP A 95 -5.54 -6.74 5.99
CA ASP A 95 -6.55 -6.66 4.93
C ASP A 95 -6.33 -7.72 3.84
N LEU A 96 -5.06 -8.02 3.51
CA LEU A 96 -4.72 -9.17 2.64
C LEU A 96 -5.10 -10.50 3.29
N GLN A 97 -4.74 -10.72 4.55
CA GLN A 97 -5.10 -11.94 5.28
C GLN A 97 -6.61 -12.16 5.38
N ALA A 98 -7.35 -11.07 5.57
CA ALA A 98 -8.81 -11.08 5.66
C ALA A 98 -9.52 -11.10 4.30
N ASN A 99 -8.78 -11.22 3.19
CA ASN A 99 -9.31 -11.17 1.82
C ASN A 99 -10.18 -9.92 1.53
N LYS A 100 -9.84 -8.80 2.14
CA LYS A 100 -10.48 -7.51 1.85
C LYS A 100 -9.87 -6.83 0.64
N VAL A 101 -8.58 -7.06 0.40
CA VAL A 101 -7.84 -6.56 -0.75
C VAL A 101 -7.11 -7.68 -1.45
N ASP A 102 -6.80 -7.48 -2.72
CA ASP A 102 -6.11 -8.44 -3.58
C ASP A 102 -4.63 -8.11 -3.72
N LEU A 103 -4.29 -6.86 -3.46
CA LEU A 103 -2.98 -6.32 -3.74
C LEU A 103 -2.65 -5.17 -2.78
N ALA A 104 -1.44 -5.17 -2.25
CA ALA A 104 -0.87 -4.07 -1.48
C ALA A 104 0.51 -3.70 -2.06
N PHE A 105 0.71 -2.41 -2.30
CA PHE A 105 1.98 -1.87 -2.82
C PHE A 105 2.87 -1.31 -1.71
N ALA A 106 4.10 -0.98 -2.06
CA ALA A 106 5.07 -0.32 -1.20
C ALA A 106 5.38 -1.10 0.09
N LEU A 107 5.24 -2.42 0.06
CA LEU A 107 5.58 -3.29 1.17
C LEU A 107 7.00 -3.84 1.03
N ASN A 108 7.72 -3.87 2.14
CA ASN A 108 9.01 -4.55 2.20
C ASN A 108 8.77 -5.99 2.68
N PRO A 109 9.27 -7.02 1.97
CA PRO A 109 9.11 -8.42 2.34
C PRO A 109 10.03 -8.77 3.51
N THR A 110 9.58 -8.49 4.74
CA THR A 110 10.27 -8.96 5.93
C THR A 110 9.93 -10.43 6.19
N PRO A 111 10.82 -11.22 6.82
CA PRO A 111 10.51 -12.60 7.19
C PRO A 111 9.20 -12.73 7.98
N GLN A 112 8.95 -11.83 8.92
CA GLN A 112 7.72 -11.83 9.72
C GLN A 112 6.47 -11.62 8.86
N ARG A 113 6.48 -10.65 7.93
CA ARG A 113 5.36 -10.44 7.00
C ARG A 113 5.19 -11.61 6.05
N ALA A 114 6.30 -12.22 5.59
CA ALA A 114 6.26 -13.36 4.69
C ALA A 114 5.67 -14.65 5.31
N MET A 115 5.58 -14.72 6.63
CA MET A 115 4.82 -15.76 7.32
C MET A 115 3.31 -15.53 7.26
N ALA A 116 2.88 -14.28 7.04
CA ALA A 116 1.49 -13.87 7.09
C ALA A 116 0.84 -13.72 5.70
N ILE A 117 1.62 -13.24 4.72
CA ILE A 117 1.18 -12.95 3.35
C ILE A 117 2.23 -13.39 2.33
N GLY A 118 1.80 -13.55 1.07
CA GLY A 118 2.71 -13.75 -0.07
C GLY A 118 3.31 -12.44 -0.56
N PHE A 119 4.46 -12.52 -1.21
CA PHE A 119 5.10 -11.40 -1.89
C PHE A 119 5.48 -11.76 -3.32
N THR A 120 5.42 -10.77 -4.20
CA THR A 120 5.99 -10.84 -5.55
C THR A 120 7.50 -10.65 -5.51
N ARG A 121 8.14 -10.76 -6.68
CA ARG A 121 9.47 -10.18 -6.88
C ARG A 121 9.44 -8.69 -6.59
N ALA A 122 10.60 -8.17 -6.17
CA ALA A 122 10.76 -6.74 -5.93
C ALA A 122 10.67 -5.96 -7.25
N TYR A 123 9.86 -4.94 -7.26
CA TYR A 123 9.81 -4.00 -8.38
C TYR A 123 10.73 -2.81 -8.18
N PHE A 124 11.30 -2.65 -6.98
CA PHE A 124 12.16 -1.54 -6.63
C PHE A 124 13.07 -1.86 -5.44
N MET A 125 14.29 -1.31 -5.44
CA MET A 125 15.22 -1.31 -4.31
C MET A 125 15.49 0.11 -3.89
N HIS A 126 15.35 0.44 -2.61
CA HIS A 126 15.61 1.80 -2.18
C HIS A 126 16.39 1.89 -0.86
N PRO A 127 17.32 2.85 -0.76
CA PRO A 127 17.99 3.16 0.49
C PRO A 127 17.05 3.90 1.44
N PHE A 128 17.40 3.84 2.73
CA PHE A 128 16.72 4.57 3.79
C PHE A 128 17.56 5.75 4.26
N GLY A 129 16.85 6.81 4.60
CA GLY A 129 17.41 8.05 5.12
C GLY A 129 16.37 8.79 5.94
N TYR A 130 16.55 10.08 6.06
CA TYR A 130 15.61 10.92 6.80
C TYR A 130 15.37 12.27 6.10
N VAL A 131 14.24 12.88 6.46
CA VAL A 131 13.93 14.29 6.25
C VAL A 131 13.88 14.95 7.63
N ALA A 132 14.50 16.10 7.81
CA ALA A 132 14.67 16.71 9.12
C ALA A 132 14.26 18.18 9.17
N ARG A 133 14.08 18.71 10.37
CA ARG A 133 14.01 20.15 10.62
C ARG A 133 15.33 20.82 10.29
N ARG A 134 15.28 22.09 9.97
CA ARG A 134 16.50 22.89 9.70
C ARG A 134 17.50 22.83 10.86
N GLY A 135 18.77 22.68 10.49
CA GLY A 135 19.88 22.61 11.42
C GLY A 135 20.05 21.28 12.13
N PHE A 136 19.25 20.26 11.79
CA PHE A 136 19.48 18.91 12.25
C PHE A 136 20.40 18.17 11.28
N ALA A 137 21.43 17.51 11.80
CA ALA A 137 22.36 16.74 11.00
C ALA A 137 22.72 15.43 11.71
N ALA A 138 22.49 14.32 11.04
CA ALA A 138 22.97 12.99 11.41
C ALA A 138 23.54 12.34 10.15
N LYS A 139 24.70 11.72 10.23
CA LYS A 139 25.33 11.04 9.09
C LYS A 139 25.11 9.54 9.15
N THR A 140 24.95 9.00 10.34
CA THR A 140 24.88 7.57 10.62
C THR A 140 23.65 7.24 11.46
N TRP A 141 23.30 5.96 11.54
CA TRP A 141 22.29 5.47 12.48
C TRP A 141 22.70 5.69 13.93
N GLU A 142 24.00 5.64 14.25
CA GLU A 142 24.50 5.89 15.61
C GLU A 142 24.31 7.35 16.01
N ASP A 143 24.39 8.29 15.07
CA ASP A 143 24.06 9.70 15.36
C ASP A 143 22.60 9.90 15.76
N LEU A 144 21.69 9.04 15.26
CA LEU A 144 20.28 9.03 15.65
C LEU A 144 20.05 8.29 16.98
N ASN A 145 20.94 7.36 17.35
CA ASN A 145 20.79 6.47 18.51
C ASN A 145 21.13 7.17 19.84
N LYS A 146 20.48 8.30 20.10
CA LYS A 146 20.72 9.13 21.30
C LYS A 146 19.37 9.46 21.97
N PRO A 147 19.32 9.54 23.32
CA PRO A 147 18.08 9.74 24.05
C PRO A 147 17.46 11.14 23.90
N ASP A 148 18.20 12.10 23.40
CA ASP A 148 17.74 13.46 23.11
C ASP A 148 17.24 13.65 21.67
N ILE A 149 17.38 12.66 20.81
CA ILE A 149 16.90 12.69 19.41
C ILE A 149 15.48 12.15 19.33
N ARG A 150 14.60 12.96 18.73
CA ARG A 150 13.17 12.63 18.54
C ARG A 150 12.92 12.28 17.07
N VAL A 151 12.51 11.05 16.81
CA VAL A 151 12.36 10.52 15.47
C VAL A 151 10.91 10.12 15.23
N VAL A 152 10.35 10.55 14.11
CA VAL A 152 9.03 10.04 13.67
C VAL A 152 9.22 8.80 12.82
N SER A 153 8.35 7.82 13.05
CA SER A 153 8.22 6.60 12.28
C SER A 153 6.75 6.41 11.87
N LEU A 154 6.51 5.80 10.73
CA LEU A 154 5.16 5.39 10.33
C LEU A 154 4.82 4.04 10.98
N ILE A 155 3.76 4.00 11.78
CA ILE A 155 3.36 2.82 12.54
C ILE A 155 3.16 1.62 11.61
N GLY A 156 3.83 0.51 11.93
CA GLY A 156 3.79 -0.74 11.17
C GLY A 156 4.57 -0.71 9.85
N SER A 157 5.30 0.37 9.56
CA SER A 157 6.22 0.44 8.43
C SER A 157 7.56 -0.22 8.73
N LEU A 158 8.43 -0.29 7.72
CA LEU A 158 9.78 -0.78 7.93
C LEU A 158 10.64 0.21 8.75
N SER A 159 10.31 1.49 8.75
CA SER A 159 11.01 2.49 9.57
C SER A 159 10.97 2.14 11.06
N ASP A 160 9.85 1.59 11.57
CA ASP A 160 9.75 1.09 12.94
C ASP A 160 10.80 -0.01 13.22
N VAL A 161 10.91 -0.96 12.30
CA VAL A 161 11.85 -2.09 12.42
C VAL A 161 13.29 -1.61 12.41
N LEU A 162 13.61 -0.66 11.52
CA LEU A 162 14.95 -0.11 11.40
C LEU A 162 15.33 0.72 12.62
N LEU A 163 14.44 1.55 13.13
CA LEU A 163 14.67 2.34 14.33
C LEU A 163 14.86 1.46 15.57
N ALA A 164 14.02 0.45 15.75
CA ALA A 164 14.18 -0.50 16.85
C ALA A 164 15.53 -1.23 16.80
N ARG A 165 16.08 -1.47 15.60
CA ARG A 165 17.35 -2.15 15.41
C ARG A 165 18.57 -1.24 15.53
N TYR A 166 18.53 -0.06 14.91
CA TYR A 166 19.70 0.78 14.71
C TYR A 166 19.72 2.04 15.59
N ALA A 167 18.58 2.47 16.11
CA ALA A 167 18.47 3.65 16.98
C ALA A 167 17.53 3.41 18.18
N PRO A 168 17.72 2.32 18.97
CA PRO A 168 16.80 1.95 20.06
C PRO A 168 16.80 2.95 21.21
N LYS A 169 17.78 3.84 21.33
CA LYS A 169 17.83 4.88 22.36
C LYS A 169 17.08 6.16 21.98
N ALA A 170 16.77 6.35 20.69
CA ALA A 170 16.05 7.51 20.22
C ALA A 170 14.62 7.53 20.77
N GLN A 171 14.05 8.73 20.93
CA GLN A 171 12.64 8.91 21.28
C GLN A 171 11.79 8.73 20.02
N ILE A 172 11.21 7.55 19.85
CA ILE A 172 10.43 7.20 18.66
C ILE A 172 8.96 7.62 18.86
N MET A 173 8.45 8.40 17.90
CA MET A 173 7.04 8.81 17.84
C MET A 173 6.37 8.17 16.63
N GLY A 174 5.35 7.37 16.87
CA GLY A 174 4.56 6.76 15.81
C GLY A 174 3.59 7.75 15.18
N ALA A 175 3.59 7.83 13.84
CA ALA A 175 2.57 8.52 13.06
C ALA A 175 1.75 7.49 12.27
N LYS A 176 0.45 7.73 12.13
CA LYS A 176 -0.43 6.80 11.39
C LYS A 176 -0.19 6.82 9.88
N ASP A 177 0.22 7.98 9.34
CA ASP A 177 0.47 8.23 7.92
C ASP A 177 1.49 9.37 7.74
N GLY A 178 1.88 9.64 6.49
CA GLY A 178 2.86 10.67 6.15
C GLY A 178 2.40 12.08 6.48
N ASP A 179 1.12 12.39 6.33
CA ASP A 179 0.58 13.72 6.65
C ASP A 179 0.65 13.97 8.18
N ALA A 180 0.32 12.98 9.00
CA ALA A 180 0.48 13.04 10.45
C ALA A 180 1.97 13.20 10.86
N ALA A 181 2.88 12.54 10.17
CA ALA A 181 4.32 12.69 10.40
C ALA A 181 4.79 14.13 10.14
N ILE A 182 4.35 14.74 9.04
CA ILE A 182 4.66 16.14 8.70
C ILE A 182 4.11 17.08 9.79
N LEU A 183 2.89 16.86 10.28
CA LEU A 183 2.32 17.67 11.35
C LEU A 183 3.13 17.61 12.65
N LEU A 184 3.68 16.47 13.01
CA LEU A 184 4.59 16.34 14.18
C LEU A 184 5.86 17.17 13.99
N MET A 185 6.42 17.18 12.77
CA MET A 185 7.57 18.02 12.44
C MET A 185 7.24 19.51 12.51
N GLN A 186 6.09 19.92 11.94
CA GLN A 186 5.64 21.31 11.96
C GLN A 186 5.39 21.83 13.37
N ALA A 187 4.90 20.97 14.26
CA ALA A 187 4.69 21.28 15.67
C ALA A 187 5.99 21.30 16.50
N GLY A 188 7.15 21.07 15.88
CA GLY A 188 8.44 21.02 16.56
C GLY A 188 8.57 19.85 17.55
N ARG A 189 7.73 18.83 17.41
CA ARG A 189 7.73 17.66 18.30
C ARG A 189 8.83 16.66 17.95
N ALA A 190 9.34 16.68 16.71
CA ALA A 190 10.36 15.77 16.23
C ALA A 190 11.52 16.50 15.53
N ASP A 191 12.65 15.83 15.45
CA ASP A 191 13.86 16.32 14.81
C ASP A 191 13.97 15.81 13.38
N CYS A 192 13.51 14.58 13.11
CA CYS A 192 13.49 14.00 11.76
C CYS A 192 12.43 12.91 11.62
N ILE A 193 12.18 12.53 10.36
CA ILE A 193 11.32 11.40 9.97
C ILE A 193 12.18 10.42 9.17
N ILE A 194 12.15 9.13 9.50
CA ILE A 194 12.82 8.09 8.72
C ILE A 194 11.90 7.64 7.58
N TYR A 195 12.46 7.68 6.36
CA TYR A 195 11.79 7.25 5.14
C TYR A 195 12.72 6.49 4.20
N ALA A 196 12.13 5.71 3.32
CA ALA A 196 12.81 5.33 2.09
C ALA A 196 13.05 6.58 1.22
N LEU A 197 14.15 6.60 0.47
CA LEU A 197 14.59 7.77 -0.32
C LEU A 197 13.45 8.40 -1.14
N ILE A 198 12.68 7.58 -1.83
CA ILE A 198 11.61 8.05 -2.72
C ILE A 198 10.51 8.80 -1.96
N GLN A 199 10.09 8.27 -0.81
CA GLN A 199 9.12 8.92 0.07
C GLN A 199 9.71 10.21 0.67
N ALA A 200 10.97 10.15 1.10
CA ALA A 200 11.67 11.30 1.63
C ALA A 200 11.74 12.48 0.64
N LEU A 201 12.03 12.19 -0.64
CA LEU A 201 12.02 13.19 -1.71
C LEU A 201 10.63 13.83 -1.89
N GLY A 202 9.59 13.00 -1.92
CA GLY A 202 8.21 13.48 -2.04
C GLY A 202 7.78 14.35 -0.85
N VAL A 203 8.11 13.95 0.37
CA VAL A 203 7.83 14.71 1.59
C VAL A 203 8.59 16.02 1.61
N SER A 204 9.88 16.03 1.30
CA SER A 204 10.71 17.23 1.27
C SER A 204 10.17 18.26 0.27
N ALA A 205 9.68 17.85 -0.90
CA ALA A 205 9.09 18.74 -1.89
C ALA A 205 7.79 19.41 -1.40
N LYS A 206 7.01 18.73 -0.55
CA LYS A 206 5.72 19.24 -0.02
C LYS A 206 5.86 20.00 1.29
N ALA A 207 6.96 19.83 2.00
CA ALA A 207 7.21 20.45 3.30
C ALA A 207 8.48 21.31 3.25
N PRO A 208 8.46 22.50 2.62
CA PRO A 208 9.66 23.34 2.39
C PRO A 208 10.31 23.84 3.68
N MET A 209 9.67 23.68 4.85
CA MET A 209 10.26 23.93 6.15
C MET A 209 11.26 22.83 6.57
N LEU A 210 11.21 21.66 5.94
CA LEU A 210 12.14 20.57 6.17
C LEU A 210 13.38 20.72 5.28
N GLU A 211 14.49 20.15 5.73
CA GLU A 211 15.71 20.12 4.94
C GLU A 211 15.65 19.05 3.84
N GLN A 212 16.66 19.06 2.97
CA GLN A 212 16.81 18.04 1.94
C GLN A 212 17.02 16.66 2.56
N VAL A 213 16.68 15.66 1.78
CA VAL A 213 16.84 14.25 2.16
C VAL A 213 18.30 13.92 2.43
N THR A 214 18.57 13.30 3.56
CA THR A 214 19.89 12.76 3.91
C THR A 214 19.83 11.24 3.99
N LEU A 215 20.69 10.57 3.23
CA LEU A 215 20.86 9.12 3.32
C LEU A 215 21.77 8.79 4.50
N LEU A 216 21.37 7.83 5.32
CA LEU A 216 22.14 7.38 6.46
C LEU A 216 23.26 6.42 6.02
N GLN A 217 24.44 6.67 6.53
CA GLN A 217 25.61 5.83 6.33
C GLN A 217 25.82 4.88 7.52
N GLY A 218 26.60 3.86 7.32
CA GLY A 218 27.15 2.98 8.32
C GLY A 218 26.16 2.28 9.27
N PRO A 219 25.60 1.15 8.89
CA PRO A 219 25.64 0.52 7.56
C PRO A 219 24.58 1.14 6.62
N PRO A 220 24.82 1.21 5.31
CA PRO A 220 23.80 1.62 4.37
C PRO A 220 22.69 0.55 4.32
N VAL A 221 21.47 0.98 4.54
CA VAL A 221 20.30 0.11 4.50
C VAL A 221 19.55 0.37 3.20
N ALA A 222 19.50 -0.63 2.32
CA ALA A 222 18.67 -0.63 1.13
C ALA A 222 17.84 -1.92 1.10
N LEU A 223 16.56 -1.79 0.89
CA LEU A 223 15.62 -2.88 0.98
C LEU A 223 14.66 -2.91 -0.21
N PRO A 224 14.21 -4.13 -0.62
CA PRO A 224 13.28 -4.26 -1.71
C PRO A 224 11.88 -3.77 -1.34
N SER A 225 11.20 -3.16 -2.29
CA SER A 225 9.74 -3.02 -2.30
C SER A 225 9.14 -4.07 -3.21
N ALA A 226 8.14 -4.77 -2.72
CA ALA A 226 7.39 -5.77 -3.46
C ALA A 226 5.88 -5.55 -3.29
N MET A 227 5.10 -6.22 -4.09
CA MET A 227 3.65 -6.28 -3.90
C MET A 227 3.31 -7.40 -2.93
N GLY A 228 2.47 -7.09 -1.93
CA GLY A 228 1.88 -8.07 -1.04
C GLY A 228 0.61 -8.65 -1.67
N VAL A 229 0.42 -9.97 -1.52
CA VAL A 229 -0.75 -10.71 -1.98
C VAL A 229 -1.21 -11.67 -0.89
N GLN A 230 -2.45 -12.13 -0.94
CA GLN A 230 -2.91 -13.18 -0.07
C GLN A 230 -2.12 -14.47 -0.31
N THR A 231 -1.83 -15.22 0.76
CA THR A 231 -1.28 -16.57 0.64
C THR A 231 -2.41 -17.53 0.29
N GLU A 232 -2.36 -18.10 -0.91
CA GLU A 232 -3.33 -19.06 -1.41
C GLU A 232 -2.63 -20.21 -2.14
N PRO A 233 -3.25 -21.41 -2.24
CA PRO A 233 -2.67 -22.55 -2.97
C PRO A 233 -2.48 -22.28 -4.46
N ASP A 234 -3.40 -21.48 -5.05
CA ASP A 234 -3.34 -21.08 -6.45
C ASP A 234 -2.33 -19.93 -6.62
N ARG A 235 -1.27 -20.20 -7.32
CA ARG A 235 -0.18 -19.23 -7.53
C ARG A 235 -0.37 -18.31 -8.72
N ARG A 236 -1.40 -18.52 -9.56
CA ARG A 236 -1.58 -17.77 -10.83
C ARG A 236 -1.59 -16.26 -10.63
N TRP A 237 -2.21 -15.77 -9.54
CA TRP A 237 -2.19 -14.33 -9.24
C TRP A 237 -0.77 -13.82 -8.99
N ARG A 238 -0.03 -14.45 -8.11
CA ARG A 238 1.36 -14.07 -7.82
C ARG A 238 2.27 -14.25 -9.02
N ASP A 239 2.16 -15.35 -9.75
CA ASP A 239 3.00 -15.65 -10.92
C ASP A 239 2.72 -14.66 -12.07
N PHE A 240 1.46 -14.21 -12.23
CA PHE A 240 1.12 -13.11 -13.14
C PHE A 240 1.78 -11.81 -12.71
N LEU A 241 1.71 -11.44 -11.44
CA LEU A 241 2.34 -10.23 -10.90
C LEU A 241 3.87 -10.28 -10.98
N ASP A 242 4.47 -11.44 -10.80
CA ASP A 242 5.90 -11.63 -10.99
C ASP A 242 6.31 -11.41 -12.45
N SER A 243 5.54 -11.94 -13.40
CA SER A 243 5.76 -11.70 -14.85
C SER A 243 5.56 -10.24 -15.22
N TRP A 244 4.51 -9.59 -14.66
CA TRP A 244 4.25 -8.17 -14.82
C TRP A 244 5.44 -7.34 -14.28
N THR A 245 5.96 -7.70 -13.11
CA THR A 245 7.10 -7.02 -12.47
C THR A 245 8.36 -7.13 -13.33
N ASP A 246 8.72 -8.32 -13.79
CA ASP A 246 9.88 -8.55 -14.63
C ASP A 246 9.78 -7.73 -15.94
N TYR A 247 8.62 -7.73 -16.60
CA TYR A 247 8.38 -6.98 -17.83
C TYR A 247 8.53 -5.47 -17.62
N ASN A 248 7.87 -4.92 -16.58
CA ASN A 248 7.86 -3.48 -16.35
C ASN A 248 9.20 -2.96 -15.76
N ASN A 249 9.94 -3.79 -15.05
CA ASN A 249 11.32 -3.46 -14.67
C ASN A 249 12.24 -3.52 -15.89
N GLY A 250 12.16 -4.56 -16.72
CA GLY A 250 12.96 -4.71 -17.92
C GLY A 250 12.74 -3.58 -18.95
N THR A 251 11.51 -3.09 -19.06
CA THR A 251 11.16 -1.95 -19.91
C THR A 251 11.34 -0.58 -19.23
N ARG A 252 11.81 -0.54 -17.98
CA ARG A 252 11.98 0.69 -17.18
C ARG A 252 10.69 1.46 -16.94
N GLN A 253 9.54 0.80 -17.06
CA GLN A 253 8.23 1.45 -16.93
C GLN A 253 7.94 1.86 -15.48
N VAL A 254 8.30 1.03 -14.48
CA VAL A 254 8.16 1.38 -13.06
C VAL A 254 9.00 2.62 -12.74
N ALA A 255 10.24 2.68 -13.23
CA ALA A 255 11.11 3.84 -13.06
C ALA A 255 10.53 5.10 -13.69
N ALA A 256 9.91 4.98 -14.88
CA ALA A 256 9.26 6.09 -15.54
C ALA A 256 8.09 6.65 -14.75
N TRP A 257 7.19 5.80 -14.23
CA TRP A 257 6.09 6.23 -13.37
C TRP A 257 6.58 6.87 -12.07
N MET A 258 7.61 6.30 -11.45
CA MET A 258 8.22 6.86 -10.23
C MET A 258 8.75 8.26 -10.49
N ARG A 259 9.54 8.43 -11.54
CA ARG A 259 10.09 9.74 -11.94
C ARG A 259 8.97 10.75 -12.24
N GLN A 260 7.97 10.35 -13.02
CA GLN A 260 6.82 11.20 -13.36
C GLN A 260 6.08 11.65 -12.10
N SER A 261 5.81 10.75 -11.17
CA SER A 261 5.12 11.05 -9.93
C SER A 261 5.91 12.03 -9.06
N LEU A 262 7.23 11.84 -8.93
CA LEU A 262 8.10 12.75 -8.19
C LEU A 262 8.13 14.16 -8.82
N LEU A 263 8.26 14.25 -10.15
CA LEU A 263 8.24 15.53 -10.87
C LEU A 263 6.88 16.25 -10.70
N ALA A 264 5.77 15.51 -10.78
CA ALA A 264 4.43 16.07 -10.55
C ALA A 264 4.23 16.61 -9.13
N MET A 265 4.99 16.10 -8.16
CA MET A 265 5.02 16.61 -6.79
C MET A 265 5.92 17.83 -6.59
N GLY A 266 6.67 18.24 -7.62
CA GLY A 266 7.60 19.36 -7.56
C GLY A 266 9.01 18.98 -7.10
N VAL A 267 9.34 17.69 -7.07
CA VAL A 267 10.74 17.25 -6.87
C VAL A 267 11.54 17.68 -8.09
N LYS A 268 12.66 18.36 -7.87
CA LYS A 268 13.56 18.81 -8.94
C LYS A 268 14.22 17.61 -9.60
N ALA A 269 14.33 17.64 -10.94
CA ALA A 269 14.89 16.54 -11.72
C ALA A 269 16.31 16.14 -11.30
N GLU A 270 17.11 17.13 -10.91
CA GLU A 270 18.50 16.96 -10.43
C GLU A 270 18.58 16.33 -9.03
N SER A 271 17.51 16.40 -8.26
CA SER A 271 17.42 15.77 -6.92
C SER A 271 17.03 14.29 -6.99
N ILE A 272 16.55 13.82 -8.13
CA ILE A 272 16.21 12.42 -8.34
C ILE A 272 17.49 11.70 -8.76
N PRO A 273 18.02 10.74 -7.96
CA PRO A 273 19.25 10.06 -8.30
C PRO A 273 19.19 9.39 -9.68
N SER A 274 20.18 9.67 -10.51
CA SER A 274 20.29 9.06 -11.85
C SER A 274 20.59 7.56 -11.80
N ASN A 275 21.19 7.11 -10.70
CA ASN A 275 21.61 5.73 -10.46
C ASN A 275 20.57 4.96 -9.61
N ALA A 276 19.54 5.63 -9.14
CA ALA A 276 18.47 4.89 -8.54
C ALA A 276 17.94 3.99 -9.67
N ASP A 277 17.94 2.68 -9.46
CA ASP A 277 17.14 1.76 -10.26
C ASP A 277 15.66 2.11 -10.01
N LEU A 278 15.38 3.38 -10.35
CA LEU A 278 14.05 3.91 -10.47
C LEU A 278 13.47 3.34 -11.75
#